data_108d7a8356f9a156d2f78afa3cb41396
#
_entry.id   108d7a8356f9a156d2f78afa3cb41396
#
_cell.length_a   1.000
_cell.length_b   1.000
_cell.length_c   1.000
_cell.angle_alpha   90.00
_cell.angle_beta   90.00
_cell.angle_gamma   90.00
#
_symmetry.space_group_name_H-M   'P 1'
#
loop_
_entity.id
_entity.type
_entity.pdbx_description
1 polymer ?
#
loop_
_entity_poly.entity_id
_entity_poly.type
_entity_poly.pdbx_seq_one_letter_code
_entity_poly.pdbx_strand_id
1 'polypeptide(L)'
;MEFEKFDIEGPVLCKPKIKEDERGFFAEIFRKDLLEDFLNEKFNFCQSNLSRSKKGVLRGLHFQTYPYAQTKLVGVSKGEILDLIVDIREESKTYGKGIQIILNDTNHYQLLV
;
A
#
# COMPACT_ATOMS: atom_id res chain seq x y z
N MET A 1 -8.39 -12.37 -1.94
CA MET A 1 -7.86 -11.01 -1.76
C MET A 1 -9.04 -10.05 -1.76
N GLU A 2 -9.08 -9.13 -0.82
CA GLU A 2 -10.10 -8.09 -0.72
C GLU A 2 -9.43 -6.73 -0.93
N PHE A 3 -10.20 -5.76 -1.46
CA PHE A 3 -9.72 -4.41 -1.71
C PHE A 3 -10.65 -3.40 -1.04
N GLU A 4 -10.07 -2.38 -0.42
CA GLU A 4 -10.80 -1.32 0.26
C GLU A 4 -10.31 0.04 -0.21
N LYS A 5 -11.26 0.90 -0.59
CA LYS A 5 -11.01 2.32 -0.89
C LYS A 5 -11.19 3.15 0.39
N PHE A 6 -10.59 4.31 0.41
CA PHE A 6 -10.69 5.27 1.50
C PHE A 6 -11.56 6.47 1.12
N ASP A 7 -11.80 7.35 2.10
CA ASP A 7 -12.49 8.63 1.87
C ASP A 7 -11.62 9.66 1.12
N ILE A 8 -10.38 9.31 0.78
CA ILE A 8 -9.53 10.06 -0.14
C ILE A 8 -9.38 9.28 -1.45
N GLU A 9 -9.31 10.00 -2.56
CA GLU A 9 -9.14 9.40 -3.88
C GLU A 9 -7.72 8.86 -4.08
N GLY A 10 -7.62 7.68 -4.64
CA GLY A 10 -6.37 7.07 -5.10
C GLY A 10 -5.94 5.86 -4.29
N PRO A 11 -5.62 5.98 -2.98
CA PRO A 11 -5.11 4.84 -2.22
C PRO A 11 -6.08 3.67 -2.14
N VAL A 12 -5.53 2.45 -2.19
CA VAL A 12 -6.29 1.20 -2.04
C VAL A 12 -5.57 0.28 -1.07
N LEU A 13 -6.29 -0.22 -0.07
CA LEU A 13 -5.80 -1.24 0.83
C LEU A 13 -6.08 -2.63 0.24
N CYS A 14 -5.01 -3.39 0.03
CA CYS A 14 -5.06 -4.78 -0.42
C CYS A 14 -4.96 -5.69 0.81
N LYS A 15 -5.99 -6.49 1.05
CA LYS A 15 -6.09 -7.42 2.19
C LYS A 15 -5.99 -8.85 1.69
N PRO A 16 -4.85 -9.55 1.87
CA PRO A 16 -4.71 -10.93 1.49
C PRO A 16 -5.57 -11.83 2.39
N LYS A 17 -6.04 -12.93 1.83
CA LYS A 17 -6.68 -13.98 2.63
C LYS A 17 -5.58 -14.93 3.13
N ILE A 18 -5.40 -14.96 4.44
CA ILE A 18 -4.44 -15.84 5.10
C ILE A 18 -5.11 -17.20 5.34
N LYS A 19 -4.41 -18.27 5.02
CA LYS A 19 -4.81 -19.66 5.31
C LYS A 19 -3.77 -20.27 6.25
N GLU A 20 -4.19 -20.62 7.45
CA GLU A 20 -3.33 -21.20 8.48
C GLU A 20 -3.59 -22.70 8.64
N ASP A 21 -2.52 -23.44 8.93
CA ASP A 21 -2.55 -24.84 9.34
C ASP A 21 -1.39 -25.13 10.33
N GLU A 22 -1.20 -26.38 10.72
CA GLU A 22 -0.14 -26.81 11.66
C GLU A 22 1.29 -26.52 11.20
N ARG A 23 1.50 -26.25 9.91
CA ARG A 23 2.81 -25.92 9.31
C ARG A 23 3.09 -24.43 9.30
N GLY A 24 2.08 -23.57 9.59
CA GLY A 24 2.15 -22.14 9.51
C GLY A 24 1.04 -21.56 8.64
N PHE A 25 1.37 -20.61 7.78
CA PHE A 25 0.36 -19.97 6.92
C PHE A 25 0.80 -19.89 5.45
N PHE A 26 -0.20 -19.77 4.60
CA PHE A 26 -0.07 -19.36 3.20
C PHE A 26 -0.94 -18.14 2.93
N ALA A 27 -0.39 -17.13 2.27
CA ALA A 27 -1.14 -15.97 1.82
C ALA A 27 -0.73 -15.59 0.39
N GLU A 28 -1.71 -15.37 -0.47
CA GLU A 28 -1.50 -14.75 -1.76
C GLU A 28 -1.52 -13.23 -1.56
N ILE A 29 -0.32 -12.64 -1.46
CA ILE A 29 -0.17 -11.22 -1.08
C ILE A 29 -0.34 -10.26 -2.24
N PHE A 30 -0.23 -10.72 -3.49
CA PHE A 30 -0.39 -9.88 -4.67
C PHE A 30 -0.98 -10.66 -5.84
N ARG A 31 -1.97 -10.06 -6.49
CA ARG A 31 -2.57 -10.53 -7.74
C ARG A 31 -2.82 -9.33 -8.64
N LYS A 32 -2.01 -9.25 -9.70
CA LYS A 32 -2.06 -8.15 -10.67
C LYS A 32 -3.43 -8.05 -11.33
N ASP A 33 -3.95 -9.16 -11.83
CA ASP A 33 -5.24 -9.24 -12.51
C ASP A 33 -6.40 -8.76 -11.64
N LEU A 34 -6.48 -9.20 -10.38
CA LEU A 34 -7.53 -8.79 -9.46
C LEU A 34 -7.46 -7.30 -9.11
N LEU A 35 -6.25 -6.75 -8.95
CA LEU A 35 -6.06 -5.33 -8.66
C LEU A 35 -6.42 -4.47 -9.87
N GLU A 36 -6.01 -4.88 -11.07
CA GLU A 36 -6.34 -4.20 -12.33
C GLU A 36 -7.87 -4.20 -12.58
N ASP A 37 -8.54 -5.33 -12.34
CA ASP A 37 -10.00 -5.45 -12.47
C ASP A 37 -10.73 -4.55 -11.46
N PHE A 38 -10.27 -4.52 -10.20
CA PHE A 38 -10.88 -3.67 -9.16
C PHE A 38 -10.77 -2.18 -9.46
N LEU A 39 -9.64 -1.75 -10.01
CA LEU A 39 -9.37 -0.34 -10.32
C LEU A 39 -9.81 0.06 -11.73
N ASN A 40 -10.10 -0.91 -12.59
CA ASN A 40 -10.30 -0.71 -14.03
C ASN A 40 -9.11 0.05 -14.67
N GLU A 41 -7.90 -0.29 -14.24
CA GLU A 41 -6.66 0.34 -14.67
C GLU A 41 -5.55 -0.70 -14.83
N LYS A 42 -4.63 -0.48 -15.79
CA LYS A 42 -3.50 -1.37 -16.03
C LYS A 42 -2.25 -0.89 -15.32
N PHE A 43 -1.54 -1.82 -14.67
CA PHE A 43 -0.29 -1.56 -13.97
C PHE A 43 0.86 -2.38 -14.51
N ASN A 44 2.04 -1.80 -14.47
CA ASN A 44 3.27 -2.50 -14.76
C ASN A 44 4.31 -2.21 -13.67
N PHE A 45 4.30 -3.04 -12.62
CA PHE A 45 5.33 -2.97 -11.58
C PHE A 45 6.65 -3.49 -12.13
N CYS A 46 7.61 -2.59 -12.31
CA CYS A 46 8.91 -2.89 -12.93
C CYS A 46 10.07 -2.88 -11.92
N GLN A 47 9.82 -2.49 -10.67
CA GLN A 47 10.85 -2.39 -9.63
C GLN A 47 10.30 -2.83 -8.28
N SER A 48 11.09 -3.58 -7.52
CA SER A 48 10.80 -3.93 -6.12
C SER A 48 11.99 -3.53 -5.25
N ASN A 49 11.70 -2.83 -4.14
CA ASN A 49 12.69 -2.38 -3.18
C ASN A 49 12.40 -2.97 -1.81
N LEU A 50 13.44 -3.33 -1.08
CA LEU A 50 13.35 -3.70 0.33
C LEU A 50 14.19 -2.75 1.16
N SER A 51 13.60 -2.19 2.21
CA SER A 51 14.31 -1.34 3.16
C SER A 51 14.11 -1.82 4.59
N ARG A 52 15.06 -1.53 5.46
CA ARG A 52 14.98 -1.81 6.89
C ARG A 52 15.14 -0.52 7.70
N SER A 53 14.24 -0.31 8.65
CA SER A 53 14.31 0.79 9.61
C SER A 53 14.42 0.26 11.04
N LYS A 54 15.12 1.00 11.89
CA LYS A 54 15.10 0.77 13.34
C LYS A 54 13.81 1.36 13.92
N LYS A 55 13.43 0.91 15.12
CA LYS A 55 12.29 1.49 15.86
C LYS A 55 12.44 3.01 16.00
N GLY A 56 11.37 3.75 15.79
CA GLY A 56 11.31 5.20 15.94
C GLY A 56 11.83 5.99 14.73
N VAL A 57 12.23 5.32 13.65
CA VAL A 57 12.63 6.03 12.42
C VAL A 57 11.40 6.58 11.70
N LEU A 58 11.44 7.87 11.41
CA LEU A 58 10.48 8.56 10.54
C LEU A 58 11.10 8.73 9.14
N ARG A 59 10.33 8.38 8.12
CA ARG A 59 10.68 8.61 6.70
C ARG A 59 9.56 9.39 6.03
N GLY A 60 9.84 10.58 5.61
CA GLY A 60 8.86 11.42 4.89
C GLY A 60 8.50 12.70 5.65
N LEU A 61 7.45 13.38 5.29
CA LEU A 61 6.63 13.11 4.10
C LEU A 61 7.45 13.37 2.83
N HIS A 62 7.27 12.56 1.80
CA HIS A 62 7.96 12.73 0.53
C HIS A 62 7.08 12.27 -0.64
N PHE A 63 7.29 12.85 -1.80
CA PHE A 63 6.58 12.52 -3.03
C PHE A 63 7.46 12.77 -4.25
N GLN A 64 7.01 12.32 -5.40
CA GLN A 64 7.69 12.54 -6.67
C GLN A 64 6.74 13.28 -7.62
N THR A 65 7.26 14.36 -8.22
CA THR A 65 6.53 15.17 -9.21
C THR A 65 6.66 14.57 -10.62
N TYR A 66 5.74 14.94 -11.49
CA TYR A 66 5.85 14.64 -12.91
C TYR A 66 7.19 15.16 -13.50
N PRO A 67 7.90 14.40 -14.36
CA PRO A 67 7.49 13.13 -14.96
C PRO A 67 7.92 11.88 -14.16
N TYR A 68 8.36 12.03 -12.91
CA TYR A 68 8.93 10.96 -12.09
C TYR A 68 7.95 10.36 -11.08
N ALA A 69 6.67 10.74 -11.19
CA ALA A 69 5.63 10.15 -10.34
C ALA A 69 5.58 8.63 -10.48
N GLN A 70 5.39 7.93 -9.38
CA GLN A 70 5.37 6.47 -9.32
C GLN A 70 4.21 5.99 -8.47
N THR A 71 3.45 5.06 -9.02
CA THR A 71 2.53 4.23 -8.22
C THR A 71 3.33 3.21 -7.42
N LYS A 72 3.04 3.09 -6.15
CA LYS A 72 3.76 2.20 -5.22
C LYS A 72 2.78 1.26 -4.51
N LEU A 73 3.18 0.00 -4.39
CA LEU A 73 2.50 -0.98 -3.53
C LEU A 73 3.41 -1.22 -2.32
N VAL A 74 3.00 -0.72 -1.16
CA VAL A 74 3.77 -0.73 0.09
C VAL A 74 3.26 -1.83 0.99
N GLY A 75 4.16 -2.63 1.54
CA GLY A 75 3.84 -3.68 2.51
C GLY A 75 5.00 -3.91 3.49
N VAL A 76 4.76 -4.71 4.51
CA VAL A 76 5.73 -5.04 5.56
C VAL A 76 6.00 -6.53 5.56
N SER A 77 7.27 -6.90 5.39
CA SER A 77 7.71 -8.30 5.46
C SER A 77 8.05 -8.73 6.89
N LYS A 78 8.44 -7.79 7.77
CA LYS A 78 8.73 -8.05 9.18
C LYS A 78 8.59 -6.80 10.02
N GLY A 79 7.87 -6.92 11.16
CA GLY A 79 7.60 -5.82 12.08
C GLY A 79 6.37 -5.01 11.68
N GLU A 80 6.34 -3.75 12.05
CA GLU A 80 5.17 -2.88 11.90
C GLU A 80 5.58 -1.46 11.52
N ILE A 81 4.78 -0.83 10.67
CA ILE A 81 4.85 0.60 10.36
C ILE A 81 3.48 1.25 10.46
N LEU A 82 3.46 2.52 10.82
CA LEU A 82 2.34 3.43 10.58
C LEU A 82 2.63 4.17 9.27
N ASP A 83 1.83 3.89 8.24
CA ASP A 83 1.92 4.59 6.96
C ASP A 83 0.91 5.73 6.93
N LEU A 84 1.38 6.93 6.57
CA LEU A 84 0.59 8.15 6.50
C LEU A 84 0.58 8.66 5.06
N ILE A 85 -0.60 8.76 4.48
CA ILE A 85 -0.81 9.28 3.13
C ILE A 85 -1.58 10.60 3.22
N VAL A 86 -1.12 11.61 2.50
CA VAL A 86 -1.80 12.90 2.37
C VAL A 86 -2.06 13.18 0.89
N ASP A 87 -3.28 13.53 0.55
CA ASP A 87 -3.62 13.94 -0.80
C ASP A 87 -3.12 15.38 -1.06
N ILE A 88 -2.14 15.50 -1.94
CA ILE A 88 -1.53 16.77 -2.31
C ILE A 88 -1.87 17.21 -3.74
N ARG A 89 -2.82 16.56 -4.39
CA ARG A 89 -3.28 16.92 -5.74
C ARG A 89 -4.25 18.09 -5.65
N GLU A 90 -3.84 19.27 -6.14
CA GLU A 90 -4.59 20.52 -6.02
C GLU A 90 -6.02 20.44 -6.57
N GLU A 91 -6.22 19.69 -7.66
CA GLU A 91 -7.53 19.50 -8.30
C GLU A 91 -8.39 18.41 -7.63
N SER A 92 -7.88 17.72 -6.61
CA SER A 92 -8.63 16.68 -5.93
C SER A 92 -9.64 17.24 -4.95
N LYS A 93 -10.84 16.65 -4.91
CA LYS A 93 -11.87 16.96 -3.89
C LYS A 93 -11.43 16.66 -2.47
N THR A 94 -10.38 15.87 -2.33
CA THR A 94 -9.81 15.46 -1.04
C THR A 94 -8.44 16.07 -0.76
N TYR A 95 -8.08 17.15 -1.49
CA TYR A 95 -6.85 17.89 -1.27
C TYR A 95 -6.63 18.25 0.21
N GLY A 96 -5.45 17.97 0.73
CA GLY A 96 -5.07 18.20 2.12
C GLY A 96 -5.60 17.20 3.13
N LYS A 97 -6.47 16.27 2.73
CA LYS A 97 -6.92 15.17 3.62
C LYS A 97 -5.85 14.09 3.72
N GLY A 98 -5.79 13.46 4.88
CA GLY A 98 -4.86 12.36 5.14
C GLY A 98 -5.54 11.12 5.70
N ILE A 99 -4.92 9.98 5.47
CA ILE A 99 -5.25 8.70 6.09
C ILE A 99 -4.02 8.12 6.75
N GLN A 100 -4.21 7.25 7.72
CA GLN A 100 -3.12 6.49 8.34
C GLN A 100 -3.53 5.02 8.48
N ILE A 101 -2.60 4.16 8.16
CA ILE A 101 -2.81 2.71 8.12
C ILE A 101 -1.64 2.00 8.81
N ILE A 102 -1.95 1.02 9.64
CA ILE A 102 -0.96 0.11 10.20
C ILE A 102 -0.75 -1.06 9.23
N LEU A 103 0.48 -1.20 8.77
CA LEU A 103 0.93 -2.33 7.97
C LEU A 103 1.93 -3.13 8.80
N ASN A 104 1.76 -4.45 8.87
CA ASN A 104 2.63 -5.32 9.65
C ASN A 104 2.73 -6.75 9.07
N ASP A 105 3.62 -7.54 9.66
CA ASP A 105 3.85 -8.93 9.28
C ASP A 105 2.81 -9.92 9.83
N THR A 106 1.76 -9.42 10.47
CA THR A 106 0.62 -10.23 10.92
C THR A 106 -0.57 -10.07 9.98
N ASN A 107 -0.90 -8.83 9.62
CA ASN A 107 -2.02 -8.56 8.71
C ASN A 107 -1.63 -8.76 7.23
N HIS A 108 -0.34 -8.64 6.90
CA HIS A 108 0.19 -8.70 5.53
C HIS A 108 -0.51 -7.75 4.54
N TYR A 109 -1.13 -6.70 5.04
CA TYR A 109 -1.78 -5.72 4.20
C TYR A 109 -0.76 -4.97 3.34
N GLN A 110 -1.20 -4.58 2.17
CA GLN A 110 -0.42 -3.74 1.27
C GLN A 110 -1.25 -2.51 0.89
N LEU A 111 -0.61 -1.36 0.85
CA LEU A 111 -1.23 -0.10 0.47
C LEU A 111 -0.73 0.33 -0.91
N LEU A 112 -1.66 0.45 -1.85
CA LEU A 112 -1.41 1.08 -3.14
C LEU A 112 -1.54 2.60 -2.99
N VAL A 113 -0.54 3.33 -3.48
CA VAL A 113 -0.48 4.81 -3.43
C VAL A 113 -0.04 5.35 -4.79
#